data_edcebb9b3e35ddd2e151b56a4481ce10
#
_entry.id   edcebb9b3e35ddd2e151b56a4481ce10
#
_cell.length_a   1.000
_cell.length_b   1.000
_cell.length_c   1.000
_cell.angle_alpha   90.00
_cell.angle_beta   90.00
_cell.angle_gamma   90.00
#
_symmetry.space_group_name_H-M   'P 1'
#
loop_
_entity.id
_entity.type
_entity.pdbx_description
1 polymer ?
#
loop_
_entity_poly.entity_id
_entity_poly.type
_entity_poly.pdbx_seq_one_letter_code
_entity_poly.pdbx_strand_id
1 'polypeptide(L)'
;MDNVKNDNYYIQKIKQDLEFIVVHMKDIELEELSANEILQDSMLFRMIQLSENAKKLTEEYKQERESIPWNALYGLRNRIVHDYGNVDLNVVYETLKKDIPELLEMIK
;
A
#
# COMPACT_ATOMS: atom_id res chain seq x y z
N MET A 1 -17.72 9.31 21.97
CA MET A 1 -17.51 9.27 21.39
C MET A 1 -16.52 9.05 21.17
N ASP A 2 -16.16 8.93 21.41
CA ASP A 2 -15.42 8.84 21.15
C ASP A 2 -14.70 7.84 20.60
N ASN A 3 -14.98 7.20 19.92
CA ASN A 3 -14.36 6.27 19.02
C ASN A 3 -13.76 6.93 17.78
N VAL A 4 -13.39 8.15 17.94
CA VAL A 4 -12.76 8.88 16.82
C VAL A 4 -11.35 8.37 16.66
N LYS A 5 -11.08 7.71 15.54
CA LYS A 5 -9.74 7.27 15.20
C LYS A 5 -8.98 8.47 14.65
N ASN A 6 -7.77 8.66 15.14
CA ASN A 6 -6.96 9.81 14.75
C ASN A 6 -5.88 9.40 13.75
N ASP A 7 -5.09 10.39 13.32
CA ASP A 7 -4.02 10.15 12.35
C ASP A 7 -3.06 9.07 12.82
N ASN A 8 -2.73 9.05 14.10
CA ASN A 8 -1.81 8.05 14.62
C ASN A 8 -2.33 6.63 14.40
N TYR A 9 -3.63 6.43 14.60
CA TYR A 9 -4.24 5.12 14.35
C TYR A 9 -4.04 4.68 12.91
N TYR A 10 -4.37 5.57 11.96
CA TYR A 10 -4.28 5.22 10.54
C TYR A 10 -2.84 5.05 10.08
N ILE A 11 -1.93 5.86 10.60
CA ILE A 11 -0.51 5.73 10.29
C ILE A 11 0.03 4.38 10.77
N GLN A 12 -0.37 3.93 11.95
CA GLN A 12 0.06 2.63 12.44
C GLN A 12 -0.47 1.50 11.55
N LYS A 13 -1.70 1.62 11.10
CA LYS A 13 -2.27 0.63 10.17
C LYS A 13 -1.50 0.62 8.84
N ILE A 14 -1.17 1.80 8.34
CA ILE A 14 -0.39 1.91 7.10
C ILE A 14 0.98 1.25 7.27
N LYS A 15 1.66 1.54 8.37
CA LYS A 15 2.97 0.94 8.63
C LYS A 15 2.89 -0.58 8.70
N GLN A 16 1.86 -1.11 9.35
CA GLN A 16 1.67 -2.55 9.44
C GLN A 16 1.52 -3.18 8.07
N ASP A 17 0.72 -2.55 7.20
CA ASP A 17 0.53 -3.07 5.85
C ASP A 17 1.80 -2.99 5.02
N LEU A 18 2.54 -1.89 5.14
CA LEU A 18 3.81 -1.74 4.43
C LEU A 18 4.82 -2.79 4.88
N GLU A 19 4.92 -3.01 6.18
CA GLU A 19 5.84 -4.00 6.74
C GLU A 19 5.45 -5.42 6.31
N PHE A 20 4.16 -5.70 6.31
CA PHE A 20 3.67 -7.01 5.86
C PHE A 20 4.10 -7.27 4.41
N ILE A 21 3.91 -6.27 3.55
CA ILE A 21 4.28 -6.40 2.14
C ILE A 21 5.79 -6.63 2.00
N VAL A 22 6.58 -5.81 2.66
CA VAL A 22 8.04 -5.91 2.55
C VAL A 22 8.53 -7.29 3.00
N VAL A 23 8.01 -7.78 4.12
CA VAL A 23 8.41 -9.07 4.66
C VAL A 23 8.04 -10.21 3.70
N HIS A 24 6.80 -10.19 3.18
CA HIS A 24 6.31 -11.31 2.37
C HIS A 24 6.78 -11.26 0.92
N MET A 25 7.26 -10.10 0.46
CA MET A 25 7.81 -9.99 -0.88
C MET A 25 9.33 -10.15 -0.92
N LYS A 26 9.96 -10.30 0.25
CA LYS A 26 11.40 -10.45 0.31
C LYS A 26 11.82 -11.69 -0.50
N ASP A 27 12.80 -11.48 -1.40
CA ASP A 27 13.34 -12.55 -2.25
C ASP A 27 12.33 -13.20 -3.18
N ILE A 28 11.16 -12.59 -3.38
CA ILE A 28 10.14 -13.09 -4.29
C ILE A 28 10.41 -12.54 -5.69
N GLU A 29 10.52 -13.43 -6.67
CA GLU A 29 10.69 -13.05 -8.06
C GLU A 29 9.33 -12.92 -8.76
N LEU A 30 9.31 -12.24 -9.90
CA LEU A 30 8.07 -12.04 -10.64
C LEU A 30 7.38 -13.35 -10.96
N GLU A 31 8.14 -14.38 -11.34
CA GLU A 31 7.59 -15.69 -11.66
C GLU A 31 6.88 -16.32 -10.48
N GLU A 32 7.44 -16.14 -9.29
CA GLU A 32 6.83 -16.67 -8.07
C GLU A 32 5.51 -15.97 -7.77
N LEU A 33 5.49 -14.65 -7.91
CA LEU A 33 4.26 -13.89 -7.71
C LEU A 33 3.21 -14.33 -8.73
N SER A 34 3.60 -14.48 -9.99
CA SER A 34 2.70 -14.88 -11.05
C SER A 34 2.08 -16.26 -10.82
N ALA A 35 2.80 -17.15 -10.15
CA ALA A 35 2.37 -18.51 -9.91
C ALA A 35 1.62 -18.68 -8.59
N ASN A 36 1.53 -17.65 -7.77
CA ASN A 36 0.97 -17.79 -6.42
C ASN A 36 -0.22 -16.85 -6.23
N GLU A 37 -1.41 -17.37 -6.48
CA GLU A 37 -2.64 -16.58 -6.37
C GLU A 37 -2.89 -16.10 -4.95
N ILE A 38 -2.55 -16.91 -3.97
CA ILE A 38 -2.74 -16.52 -2.57
C ILE A 38 -1.87 -15.30 -2.25
N LEU A 39 -0.63 -15.32 -2.71
CA LEU A 39 0.27 -14.18 -2.50
C LEU A 39 -0.24 -12.95 -3.22
N GLN A 40 -0.68 -13.11 -4.48
CA GLN A 40 -1.26 -12.00 -5.24
C GLN A 40 -2.41 -11.35 -4.48
N ASP A 41 -3.37 -12.17 -4.04
CA ASP A 41 -4.55 -11.67 -3.35
C ASP A 41 -4.18 -10.98 -2.05
N SER A 42 -3.24 -11.55 -1.31
CA SER A 42 -2.77 -10.97 -0.06
C SER A 42 -2.14 -9.60 -0.27
N MET A 43 -1.28 -9.49 -1.28
CA MET A 43 -0.60 -8.23 -1.57
C MET A 43 -1.58 -7.16 -2.07
N LEU A 44 -2.49 -7.56 -2.96
CA LEU A 44 -3.49 -6.63 -3.48
C LEU A 44 -4.39 -6.12 -2.36
N PHE A 45 -4.80 -7.00 -1.44
CA PHE A 45 -5.60 -6.59 -0.30
C PHE A 45 -4.88 -5.54 0.55
N ARG A 46 -3.60 -5.77 0.83
CA ARG A 46 -2.82 -4.81 1.63
C ARG A 46 -2.67 -3.48 0.92
N MET A 47 -2.48 -3.49 -0.39
CA MET A 47 -2.38 -2.25 -1.17
C MET A 47 -3.69 -1.47 -1.13
N ILE A 48 -4.82 -2.16 -1.22
CA ILE A 48 -6.13 -1.53 -1.11
C ILE A 48 -6.29 -0.90 0.28
N GLN A 49 -5.91 -1.62 1.33
CA GLN A 49 -5.99 -1.09 2.69
C GLN A 49 -5.12 0.15 2.87
N LEU A 50 -3.91 0.13 2.31
CA LEU A 50 -3.02 1.30 2.33
C LEU A 50 -3.72 2.53 1.77
N SER A 51 -4.32 2.37 0.60
CA SER A 51 -5.01 3.45 -0.08
C SER A 51 -6.17 3.99 0.76
N GLU A 52 -6.99 3.08 1.30
CA GLU A 52 -8.14 3.46 2.09
C GLU A 52 -7.75 4.18 3.38
N ASN A 53 -6.73 3.69 4.06
CA ASN A 53 -6.29 4.32 5.30
C ASN A 53 -5.61 5.66 5.05
N ALA A 54 -4.88 5.79 3.94
CA ALA A 54 -4.26 7.07 3.58
C ALA A 54 -5.31 8.15 3.36
N LYS A 55 -6.46 7.79 2.81
CA LYS A 55 -7.55 8.75 2.58
C LYS A 55 -8.16 9.26 3.87
N LYS A 56 -7.99 8.53 4.96
CA LYS A 56 -8.59 8.90 6.25
C LYS A 56 -7.69 9.81 7.08
N LEU A 57 -6.47 10.05 6.64
CA LEU A 57 -5.57 10.99 7.30
C LEU A 57 -6.06 12.42 7.07
N THR A 58 -5.84 13.30 8.05
CA THR A 58 -6.22 14.70 7.91
C THR A 58 -5.34 15.40 6.89
N GLU A 59 -5.88 16.46 6.28
CA GLU A 59 -5.10 17.28 5.36
C GLU A 59 -3.90 17.90 6.06
N GLU A 60 -4.08 18.29 7.31
CA GLU A 60 -3.01 18.86 8.12
C GLU A 60 -1.83 17.88 8.23
N TYR A 61 -2.12 16.64 8.55
CA TYR A 61 -1.08 15.60 8.66
C TYR A 61 -0.33 15.45 7.33
N LYS A 62 -1.09 15.41 6.23
CA LYS A 62 -0.50 15.21 4.91
C LYS A 62 0.32 16.41 4.45
N GLN A 63 -0.12 17.61 4.76
CA GLN A 63 0.61 18.83 4.42
C GLN A 63 1.94 18.91 5.14
N GLU A 64 2.00 18.42 6.35
CA GLU A 64 3.24 18.39 7.12
C GLU A 64 4.23 17.36 6.59
N ARG A 65 3.78 16.49 5.72
CA ARG A 65 4.60 15.40 5.15
C ARG A 65 4.45 15.33 3.64
N GLU A 66 4.69 16.47 3.00
CA GLU A 66 4.49 16.62 1.55
C GLU A 66 5.40 15.72 0.71
N SER A 67 6.52 15.29 1.28
CA SER A 67 7.44 14.43 0.55
C SER A 67 6.86 13.04 0.30
N ILE A 68 5.84 12.65 1.07
CA ILE A 68 5.16 11.37 0.85
C ILE A 68 4.20 11.52 -0.34
N PRO A 69 4.26 10.61 -1.31
CA PRO A 69 3.41 10.74 -2.52
C PRO A 69 1.98 10.30 -2.26
N TRP A 70 1.22 11.13 -1.56
CA TRP A 70 -0.17 10.82 -1.18
C TRP A 70 -1.05 10.50 -2.37
N ASN A 71 -0.89 11.26 -3.47
CA ASN A 71 -1.71 11.01 -4.66
C ASN A 71 -1.43 9.66 -5.28
N ALA A 72 -0.18 9.22 -5.24
CA ALA A 72 0.17 7.89 -5.74
C ALA A 72 -0.47 6.80 -4.88
N LEU A 73 -0.51 7.01 -3.56
CA LEU A 73 -1.17 6.10 -2.65
C LEU A 73 -2.66 5.99 -2.93
N TYR A 74 -3.31 7.13 -3.16
CA TYR A 74 -4.74 7.13 -3.49
C TYR A 74 -5.00 6.36 -4.78
N GLY A 75 -4.08 6.47 -5.74
CA GLY A 75 -4.23 5.81 -7.03
C GLY A 75 -4.02 4.30 -7.00
N LEU A 76 -3.40 3.76 -5.94
CA LEU A 76 -3.17 2.33 -5.86
C LEU A 76 -4.46 1.53 -5.97
N ARG A 77 -5.46 1.91 -5.20
CA ARG A 77 -6.74 1.21 -5.21
C ARG A 77 -7.36 1.22 -6.61
N ASN A 78 -7.35 2.38 -7.25
CA ASN A 78 -7.96 2.50 -8.58
C ASN A 78 -7.22 1.67 -9.63
N ARG A 79 -5.90 1.60 -9.54
CA ARG A 79 -5.13 0.78 -10.47
C ARG A 79 -5.37 -0.71 -10.28
N ILE A 80 -5.66 -1.13 -9.05
CA ILE A 80 -5.87 -2.53 -8.72
C ILE A 80 -7.31 -2.95 -8.95
N VAL A 81 -8.26 -2.12 -8.52
CA VAL A 81 -9.68 -2.49 -8.47
C VAL A 81 -10.42 -2.12 -9.75
N HIS A 82 -9.97 -1.05 -10.43
CA HIS A 82 -10.65 -0.51 -11.59
C HIS A 82 -10.86 -1.55 -12.69
N ASP A 83 -9.87 -2.38 -12.92
CA ASP A 83 -9.93 -3.39 -13.97
C ASP A 83 -9.51 -4.74 -13.38
N TYR A 84 -10.34 -5.24 -12.48
CA TYR A 84 -10.00 -6.37 -11.63
C TYR A 84 -9.51 -7.59 -12.40
N GLY A 85 -10.10 -7.88 -13.55
CA GLY A 85 -9.74 -9.06 -14.32
C GLY A 85 -8.46 -8.88 -15.13
N ASN A 86 -7.93 -7.66 -15.21
CA ASN A 86 -6.80 -7.34 -16.09
C ASN A 86 -5.65 -6.66 -15.36
N VAL A 87 -5.42 -7.05 -14.11
CA VAL A 87 -4.31 -6.50 -13.34
C VAL A 87 -2.98 -6.84 -14.03
N ASP A 88 -2.18 -5.82 -14.29
CA ASP A 88 -0.85 -6.01 -14.86
C ASP A 88 0.11 -6.38 -13.74
N LEU A 89 0.46 -7.65 -13.64
CA LEU A 89 1.33 -8.14 -12.58
C LEU A 89 2.74 -7.54 -12.63
N ASN A 90 3.21 -7.12 -13.81
CA ASN A 90 4.51 -6.45 -13.89
C ASN A 90 4.47 -5.12 -13.14
N VAL A 91 3.41 -4.35 -13.34
CA VAL A 91 3.23 -3.07 -12.64
C VAL A 91 3.07 -3.30 -11.14
N VAL A 92 2.26 -4.28 -10.76
CA VAL A 92 2.06 -4.61 -9.35
C VAL A 92 3.38 -5.03 -8.71
N TYR A 93 4.14 -5.88 -9.38
CA TYR A 93 5.42 -6.36 -8.86
C TYR A 93 6.40 -5.20 -8.64
N GLU A 94 6.51 -4.31 -9.62
CA GLU A 94 7.37 -3.12 -9.51
C GLU A 94 6.97 -2.28 -8.29
N THR A 95 5.68 -2.07 -8.13
CA THR A 95 5.16 -1.30 -7.00
C THR A 95 5.54 -1.97 -5.68
N LEU A 96 5.32 -3.27 -5.58
CA LEU A 96 5.60 -4.02 -4.35
C LEU A 96 7.09 -4.06 -4.00
N LYS A 97 7.94 -4.16 -5.01
CA LYS A 97 9.38 -4.34 -4.77
C LYS A 97 10.14 -3.02 -4.63
N LYS A 98 9.63 -1.96 -5.22
CA LYS A 98 10.33 -0.67 -5.22
C LYS A 98 9.59 0.40 -4.43
N ASP A 99 8.36 0.70 -4.85
CA ASP A 99 7.64 1.84 -4.29
C ASP A 99 7.27 1.62 -2.82
N ILE A 100 6.85 0.40 -2.48
CA ILE A 100 6.43 0.09 -1.12
C ILE A 100 7.59 0.18 -0.11
N PRO A 101 8.77 -0.42 -0.39
CA PRO A 101 9.90 -0.25 0.54
C PRO A 101 10.33 1.20 0.70
N GLU A 102 10.32 1.98 -0.38
CA GLU A 102 10.66 3.41 -0.31
C GLU A 102 9.67 4.15 0.57
N LEU A 103 8.39 3.86 0.40
CA LEU A 103 7.35 4.50 1.19
C LEU A 103 7.51 4.17 2.67
N LEU A 104 7.84 2.92 2.98
CA LEU A 104 8.06 2.52 4.37
C LEU A 104 9.18 3.35 5.01
N GLU A 105 10.26 3.57 4.27
CA GLU A 105 11.36 4.40 4.78
C GLU A 105 10.91 5.84 5.00
N MET A 106 10.09 6.37 4.10
CA MET A 106 9.62 7.75 4.22
C MET A 106 8.68 7.96 5.40
N ILE A 107 7.91 6.93 5.76
CA ILE A 107 6.85 7.06 6.77
C ILE A 107 7.32 6.70 8.17
N LYS A 108 8.49 6.13 8.31
CA LYS A 108 9.03 5.74 9.61
C LYS A 108 9.22 6.92 10.55
#